data_7d1e60bfb812ada7b60688a87a2a2748
#
_entry.id   7d1e60bfb812ada7b60688a87a2a2748
#
_cell.length_a   1.000
_cell.length_b   1.000
_cell.length_c   1.000
_cell.angle_alpha   90.00
_cell.angle_beta   90.00
_cell.angle_gamma   90.00
#
_symmetry.space_group_name_H-M   'P 1'
#
loop_
_entity.id
_entity.type
_entity.pdbx_description
1 polymer ?
#
loop_
_entity_poly.entity_id
_entity_poly.type
_entity_poly.pdbx_seq_one_letter_code
_entity_poly.pdbx_strand_id
1 'polypeptide(L)'
;MGTNLSRLAATLVAGFLGLACGYRFAGAEPTIGQPAPALAATELDGQTFDLSKLRGKVVLVNYWATWCLPCRKEMPRLDAFYRRYHDHGLELIGISIDRAQNREKVRKTMRVLAYPAAMANDISENGFGKTEGVPTTFVVDSGGTVRDKFIDVYDKLLKDVVIPLLPD
;
A
#
# COMPACT_ATOMS: atom_id res chain seq x y z
N MET A 1 -21.89 -1.44 77.87
CA MET A 1 -20.48 -1.43 77.47
C MET A 1 -20.41 -2.18 76.15
N GLY A 2 -20.35 -1.49 75.05
CA GLY A 2 -20.35 -2.04 73.73
C GLY A 2 -19.71 -1.08 72.76
N THR A 3 -18.55 -1.38 72.29
CA THR A 3 -17.74 -0.57 71.36
C THR A 3 -18.14 -0.83 69.93
N ASN A 4 -18.65 0.20 69.25
CA ASN A 4 -18.92 0.19 67.82
C ASN A 4 -17.63 0.39 67.01
N LEU A 5 -17.24 -0.59 66.22
CA LEU A 5 -16.20 -0.47 65.21
C LEU A 5 -16.84 -0.17 63.85
N SER A 6 -16.73 1.07 63.43
CA SER A 6 -17.11 1.52 62.09
C SER A 6 -16.11 0.99 61.07
N ARG A 7 -16.54 0.14 60.14
CA ARG A 7 -15.74 -0.33 59.01
C ARG A 7 -15.87 0.68 57.86
N LEU A 8 -14.81 1.45 57.63
CA LEU A 8 -14.63 2.26 56.44
C LEU A 8 -14.28 1.33 55.29
N ALA A 9 -15.21 1.18 54.34
CA ALA A 9 -14.95 0.52 53.08
C ALA A 9 -14.25 1.50 52.14
N ALA A 10 -12.97 1.32 51.93
CA ALA A 10 -12.22 2.03 50.90
C ALA A 10 -12.45 1.38 49.53
N THR A 11 -13.22 2.04 48.69
CA THR A 11 -13.45 1.64 47.30
C THR A 11 -12.22 2.00 46.47
N LEU A 12 -11.39 1.01 46.15
CA LEU A 12 -10.30 1.15 45.18
C LEU A 12 -10.90 1.17 43.78
N VAL A 13 -10.97 2.34 43.15
CA VAL A 13 -11.21 2.48 41.73
C VAL A 13 -9.91 2.16 41.02
N ALA A 14 -9.78 0.90 40.53
CA ALA A 14 -8.71 0.51 39.64
C ALA A 14 -8.93 1.16 38.28
N GLY A 15 -8.20 2.24 38.00
CA GLY A 15 -8.12 2.84 36.67
C GLY A 15 -7.45 1.88 35.70
N PHE A 16 -8.24 1.31 34.80
CA PHE A 16 -7.70 0.62 33.64
C PHE A 16 -7.09 1.66 32.68
N LEU A 17 -5.80 1.95 32.82
CA LEU A 17 -5.03 2.53 31.73
C LEU A 17 -4.90 1.45 30.65
N GLY A 18 -5.78 1.56 29.65
CA GLY A 18 -5.64 0.80 28.42
C GLY A 18 -4.35 1.20 27.71
N LEU A 19 -3.26 0.46 27.91
CA LEU A 19 -2.13 0.48 27.00
C LEU A 19 -2.66 -0.05 25.67
N ALA A 20 -2.96 0.86 24.73
CA ALA A 20 -3.09 0.53 23.32
C ALA A 20 -1.69 0.11 22.86
N CYS A 21 -1.38 -1.17 23.05
CA CYS A 21 -0.21 -1.80 22.48
C CYS A 21 -0.41 -1.79 20.97
N GLY A 22 0.19 -0.81 20.31
CA GLY A 22 0.23 -0.76 18.85
C GLY A 22 0.96 -1.98 18.33
N TYR A 23 0.22 -3.04 18.02
CA TYR A 23 0.75 -4.18 17.28
C TYR A 23 1.19 -3.68 15.91
N ARG A 24 2.48 -3.36 15.77
CA ARG A 24 3.13 -3.25 14.47
C ARG A 24 3.17 -4.65 13.89
N PHE A 25 2.18 -4.97 13.06
CA PHE A 25 2.22 -6.18 12.25
C PHE A 25 3.40 -6.02 11.28
N ALA A 26 4.50 -6.69 11.59
CA ALA A 26 5.61 -6.84 10.66
C ALA A 26 5.13 -7.79 9.53
N GLY A 27 4.77 -7.22 8.38
CA GLY A 27 5.00 -7.84 7.10
C GLY A 27 4.20 -9.07 6.70
N ALA A 28 2.94 -9.22 7.12
CA ALA A 28 2.03 -10.12 6.42
C ALA A 28 1.52 -9.44 5.14
N GLU A 29 1.42 -10.21 4.05
CA GLU A 29 0.87 -9.72 2.79
C GLU A 29 -0.56 -9.16 2.98
N PRO A 30 -0.95 -8.06 2.28
CA PRO A 30 -2.28 -7.49 2.40
C PRO A 30 -3.39 -8.49 2.10
N THR A 31 -4.43 -8.51 2.93
CA THR A 31 -5.57 -9.41 2.78
C THR A 31 -6.71 -8.70 2.06
N ILE A 32 -7.29 -9.34 1.03
CA ILE A 32 -8.45 -8.82 0.30
C ILE A 32 -9.62 -8.63 1.25
N GLY A 33 -10.32 -7.49 1.12
CA GLY A 33 -11.45 -7.09 1.96
C GLY A 33 -11.04 -6.41 3.28
N GLN A 34 -9.75 -6.30 3.59
CA GLN A 34 -9.25 -5.62 4.77
C GLN A 34 -8.71 -4.21 4.44
N PRO A 35 -8.65 -3.30 5.42
CA PRO A 35 -7.97 -2.03 5.24
C PRO A 35 -6.55 -2.23 4.72
N ALA A 36 -6.18 -1.46 3.69
CA ALA A 36 -4.83 -1.48 3.15
C ALA A 36 -3.83 -1.05 4.25
N PRO A 37 -2.75 -1.82 4.43
CA PRO A 37 -1.72 -1.46 5.39
C PRO A 37 -0.98 -0.19 4.95
N ALA A 38 -0.25 0.44 5.88
CA ALA A 38 0.52 1.64 5.58
C ALA A 38 1.60 1.37 4.53
N LEU A 39 1.72 2.30 3.57
CA LEU A 39 2.78 2.32 2.58
C LEU A 39 3.22 3.76 2.37
N ALA A 40 4.47 4.06 2.70
CA ALA A 40 5.09 5.33 2.42
C ALA A 40 6.50 5.10 1.86
N ALA A 41 6.88 5.85 0.83
CA ALA A 41 8.15 5.69 0.13
C ALA A 41 8.67 7.02 -0.42
N THR A 42 9.97 7.12 -0.61
CA THR A 42 10.56 8.18 -1.43
C THR A 42 10.61 7.71 -2.88
N GLU A 43 9.98 8.45 -3.76
CA GLU A 43 9.94 8.18 -5.20
C GLU A 43 11.32 8.42 -5.86
N LEU A 44 11.49 7.91 -7.07
CA LEU A 44 12.75 8.05 -7.82
C LEU A 44 13.10 9.51 -8.14
N ASP A 45 12.12 10.39 -8.22
CA ASP A 45 12.30 11.85 -8.43
C ASP A 45 12.48 12.64 -7.13
N GLY A 46 12.38 11.98 -5.97
CA GLY A 46 12.54 12.58 -4.64
C GLY A 46 11.23 13.03 -3.98
N GLN A 47 10.08 12.88 -4.65
CA GLN A 47 8.78 13.13 -4.03
C GLN A 47 8.45 12.05 -3.00
N THR A 48 7.44 12.31 -2.17
CA THR A 48 6.96 11.35 -1.18
C THR A 48 5.63 10.76 -1.62
N PHE A 49 5.61 9.44 -1.81
CA PHE A 49 4.37 8.68 -1.88
C PHE A 49 3.90 8.32 -0.47
N ASP A 50 2.61 8.50 -0.18
CA ASP A 50 1.98 8.13 1.09
C ASP A 50 0.55 7.68 0.81
N LEU A 51 0.31 6.38 0.91
CA LEU A 51 -1.00 5.77 0.63
C LEU A 51 -2.12 6.35 1.50
N SER A 52 -1.81 6.76 2.74
CA SER A 52 -2.81 7.32 3.67
C SER A 52 -3.41 8.64 3.16
N LYS A 53 -2.68 9.38 2.32
CA LYS A 53 -3.09 10.66 1.73
C LYS A 53 -3.92 10.51 0.45
N LEU A 54 -4.11 9.29 -0.02
CA LEU A 54 -4.79 8.99 -1.27
C LEU A 54 -6.23 8.49 -1.08
N ARG A 55 -6.84 8.79 0.07
CA ARG A 55 -8.28 8.54 0.29
C ARG A 55 -9.11 9.28 -0.76
N GLY A 56 -10.16 8.64 -1.25
CA GLY A 56 -10.96 9.14 -2.38
C GLY A 56 -10.43 8.72 -3.75
N LYS A 57 -9.26 8.10 -3.83
CA LYS A 57 -8.67 7.59 -5.06
C LYS A 57 -8.52 6.07 -5.04
N VAL A 58 -8.61 5.45 -6.20
CA VAL A 58 -8.23 4.05 -6.40
C VAL A 58 -6.73 3.99 -6.63
N VAL A 59 -6.03 3.13 -5.89
CA VAL A 59 -4.57 3.04 -5.95
C VAL A 59 -4.13 1.65 -6.39
N LEU A 60 -3.29 1.59 -7.42
CA LEU A 60 -2.59 0.38 -7.82
C LEU A 60 -1.17 0.41 -7.23
N VAL A 61 -0.82 -0.60 -6.44
CA VAL A 61 0.55 -0.80 -5.93
C VAL A 61 1.16 -1.98 -6.69
N ASN A 62 2.03 -1.68 -7.66
CA ASN A 62 2.64 -2.66 -8.56
C ASN A 62 4.09 -2.95 -8.15
N TYR A 63 4.36 -4.18 -7.73
CA TYR A 63 5.71 -4.67 -7.47
C TYR A 63 6.32 -5.28 -8.73
N TRP A 64 7.53 -4.84 -9.08
CA TRP A 64 8.21 -5.22 -10.31
C TRP A 64 9.73 -5.25 -10.18
N ALA A 65 10.42 -5.67 -11.23
CA ALA A 65 11.88 -5.58 -11.31
C ALA A 65 12.38 -5.43 -12.76
N THR A 66 13.54 -4.84 -12.95
CA THR A 66 14.14 -4.65 -14.28
C THR A 66 14.52 -5.96 -14.98
N TRP A 67 14.75 -7.02 -14.24
CA TRP A 67 15.06 -8.36 -14.75
C TRP A 67 13.79 -9.21 -15.00
N CYS A 68 12.63 -8.77 -14.54
CA CYS A 68 11.35 -9.45 -14.69
C CYS A 68 10.78 -9.19 -16.10
N LEU A 69 10.82 -10.17 -16.98
CA LEU A 69 10.31 -10.03 -18.35
C LEU A 69 8.78 -9.84 -18.40
N PRO A 70 7.94 -10.58 -17.64
CA PRO A 70 6.50 -10.32 -17.58
C PRO A 70 6.19 -8.89 -17.11
N CYS A 71 6.87 -8.39 -16.07
CA CYS A 71 6.70 -7.03 -15.58
C CYS A 71 6.88 -5.99 -16.70
N ARG A 72 7.98 -6.10 -17.47
CA ARG A 72 8.25 -5.18 -18.57
C ARG A 72 7.23 -5.24 -19.70
N LYS A 73 6.51 -6.35 -19.84
CA LYS A 73 5.42 -6.51 -20.83
C LYS A 73 4.13 -5.85 -20.36
N GLU A 74 3.84 -5.84 -19.04
CA GLU A 74 2.62 -5.20 -18.51
C GLU A 74 2.79 -3.69 -18.30
N MET A 75 4.01 -3.19 -18.03
CA MET A 75 4.26 -1.77 -17.72
C MET A 75 3.70 -0.78 -18.77
N PRO A 76 3.84 -0.98 -20.09
CA PRO A 76 3.22 -0.08 -21.07
C PRO A 76 1.69 -0.05 -20.98
N ARG A 77 1.06 -1.15 -20.61
CA ARG A 77 -0.39 -1.26 -20.41
C ARG A 77 -0.82 -0.52 -19.15
N LEU A 78 -0.09 -0.68 -18.06
CA LEU A 78 -0.29 0.09 -16.82
C LEU A 78 -0.12 1.58 -17.07
N ASP A 79 0.88 1.99 -17.84
CA ASP A 79 1.11 3.39 -18.20
C ASP A 79 -0.04 3.99 -19.03
N ALA A 80 -0.50 3.27 -20.04
CA ALA A 80 -1.64 3.70 -20.84
C ALA A 80 -2.92 3.82 -20.00
N PHE A 81 -3.11 2.91 -19.06
CA PHE A 81 -4.25 2.93 -18.13
C PHE A 81 -4.12 4.11 -17.14
N TYR A 82 -2.95 4.33 -16.57
CA TYR A 82 -2.68 5.47 -15.69
C TYR A 82 -2.93 6.80 -16.38
N ARG A 83 -2.36 7.03 -17.57
CA ARG A 83 -2.59 8.25 -18.37
C ARG A 83 -4.06 8.50 -18.64
N ARG A 84 -4.86 7.46 -18.83
CA ARG A 84 -6.28 7.59 -19.15
C ARG A 84 -7.13 7.92 -17.92
N TYR A 85 -6.80 7.40 -16.75
CA TYR A 85 -7.68 7.44 -15.58
C TYR A 85 -7.12 8.22 -14.40
N HIS A 86 -5.89 8.74 -14.48
CA HIS A 86 -5.29 9.52 -13.39
C HIS A 86 -6.16 10.74 -13.01
N ASP A 87 -6.64 11.49 -13.98
CA ASP A 87 -7.53 12.64 -13.76
C ASP A 87 -8.94 12.22 -13.30
N HIS A 88 -9.26 10.93 -13.36
CA HIS A 88 -10.49 10.32 -12.87
C HIS A 88 -10.30 9.57 -11.55
N GLY A 89 -9.31 9.94 -10.76
CA GLY A 89 -9.11 9.40 -9.42
C GLY A 89 -8.35 8.08 -9.34
N LEU A 90 -7.59 7.70 -10.40
CA LEU A 90 -6.64 6.60 -10.34
C LEU A 90 -5.27 7.10 -9.89
N GLU A 91 -4.66 6.39 -8.94
CA GLU A 91 -3.23 6.50 -8.67
C GLU A 91 -2.54 5.15 -8.93
N LEU A 92 -1.25 5.20 -9.24
CA LEU A 92 -0.42 4.03 -9.42
C LEU A 92 0.99 4.30 -8.92
N ILE A 93 1.58 3.37 -8.19
CA ILE A 93 3.00 3.40 -7.86
C ILE A 93 3.66 2.08 -8.24
N GLY A 94 4.80 2.16 -8.93
CA GLY A 94 5.67 1.03 -9.20
C GLY A 94 6.74 0.87 -8.11
N ILE A 95 6.71 -0.22 -7.36
CA ILE A 95 7.73 -0.54 -6.35
C ILE A 95 8.74 -1.52 -6.96
N SER A 96 9.94 -1.03 -7.26
CA SER A 96 11.00 -1.90 -7.77
C SER A 96 11.68 -2.68 -6.65
N ILE A 97 11.70 -4.01 -6.77
CA ILE A 97 12.43 -4.89 -5.85
C ILE A 97 13.90 -5.12 -6.29
N ASP A 98 14.37 -4.36 -7.27
CA ASP A 98 15.80 -4.39 -7.63
C ASP A 98 16.68 -4.00 -6.43
N ARG A 99 17.91 -4.50 -6.44
CA ARG A 99 18.92 -4.08 -5.45
C ARG A 99 19.27 -2.61 -5.63
N ALA A 100 19.69 -1.93 -4.56
CA ALA A 100 20.02 -0.51 -4.55
C ALA A 100 21.02 -0.07 -5.64
N GLN A 101 22.02 -0.93 -5.96
CA GLN A 101 22.99 -0.64 -7.02
C GLN A 101 22.37 -0.57 -8.43
N ASN A 102 21.17 -1.10 -8.63
CA ASN A 102 20.46 -1.06 -9.90
C ASN A 102 19.53 0.18 -10.06
N ARG A 103 19.57 1.13 -9.12
CA ARG A 103 18.70 2.33 -9.12
C ARG A 103 18.70 3.06 -10.48
N GLU A 104 19.87 3.26 -11.09
CA GLU A 104 19.95 3.93 -12.39
C GLU A 104 19.29 3.14 -13.51
N LYS A 105 19.36 1.80 -13.46
CA LYS A 105 18.64 0.95 -14.40
C LYS A 105 17.12 1.07 -14.22
N VAL A 106 16.65 1.14 -12.97
CA VAL A 106 15.24 1.37 -12.64
C VAL A 106 14.80 2.73 -13.16
N ARG A 107 15.54 3.81 -12.86
CA ARG A 107 15.26 5.16 -13.37
C ARG A 107 15.18 5.20 -14.89
N LYS A 108 16.13 4.56 -15.58
CA LYS A 108 16.13 4.49 -17.04
C LYS A 108 14.88 3.78 -17.58
N THR A 109 14.43 2.71 -16.92
CA THR A 109 13.22 1.99 -17.31
C THR A 109 11.97 2.85 -17.10
N MET A 110 11.88 3.57 -15.98
CA MET A 110 10.72 4.41 -15.65
C MET A 110 10.64 5.72 -16.45
N ARG A 111 11.74 6.19 -17.05
CA ARG A 111 11.81 7.50 -17.74
C ARG A 111 10.75 7.70 -18.82
N VAL A 112 10.28 6.62 -19.45
CA VAL A 112 9.29 6.67 -20.55
C VAL A 112 7.85 6.42 -20.08
N LEU A 113 7.66 6.20 -18.79
CA LEU A 113 6.37 5.94 -18.16
C LEU A 113 5.91 7.18 -17.38
N ALA A 114 4.60 7.38 -17.28
CA ALA A 114 4.02 8.55 -16.61
C ALA A 114 3.78 8.34 -15.11
N TYR A 115 3.58 7.10 -14.67
CA TYR A 115 3.29 6.83 -13.28
C TYR A 115 4.56 6.80 -12.42
N PRO A 116 4.47 7.23 -11.15
CA PRO A 116 5.61 7.29 -10.23
C PRO A 116 6.12 5.90 -9.84
N ALA A 117 7.37 5.86 -9.40
CA ALA A 117 7.98 4.66 -8.87
C ALA A 117 8.94 4.94 -7.73
N ALA A 118 9.10 3.95 -6.85
CA ALA A 118 10.10 3.94 -5.78
C ALA A 118 10.90 2.63 -5.80
N MET A 119 12.06 2.64 -5.13
CA MET A 119 12.76 1.40 -4.81
C MET A 119 12.19 0.81 -3.52
N ALA A 120 12.12 -0.51 -3.42
CA ALA A 120 11.72 -1.18 -2.17
C ALA A 120 12.61 -0.79 -0.98
N ASN A 121 13.87 -0.41 -1.24
CA ASN A 121 14.81 0.09 -0.22
C ASN A 121 14.52 1.53 0.25
N ASP A 122 13.66 2.27 -0.45
CA ASP A 122 13.29 3.65 -0.09
C ASP A 122 11.92 3.72 0.58
N ILE A 123 11.32 2.55 0.88
CA ILE A 123 10.07 2.47 1.62
C ILE A 123 10.35 2.76 3.10
N SER A 124 9.74 3.81 3.63
CA SER A 124 9.81 4.19 5.04
C SER A 124 8.77 3.48 5.92
N GLU A 125 7.59 3.17 5.34
CA GLU A 125 6.54 2.37 5.97
C GLU A 125 6.10 1.26 5.02
N ASN A 126 6.37 0.01 5.35
CA ASN A 126 6.06 -1.15 4.52
C ASN A 126 5.12 -2.13 5.23
N GLY A 127 3.85 -1.80 5.26
CA GLY A 127 2.81 -2.70 5.73
C GLY A 127 2.42 -3.77 4.70
N PHE A 128 2.80 -3.60 3.43
CA PHE A 128 2.57 -4.59 2.37
C PHE A 128 3.54 -5.79 2.44
N GLY A 129 4.60 -5.66 3.25
CA GLY A 129 5.56 -6.75 3.44
C GLY A 129 6.42 -7.03 2.22
N LYS A 130 6.86 -8.28 2.10
CA LYS A 130 7.57 -8.80 0.93
C LYS A 130 6.58 -9.58 0.08
N THR A 131 6.51 -9.26 -1.22
CA THR A 131 5.73 -10.06 -2.16
C THR A 131 6.41 -11.42 -2.42
N GLU A 132 5.62 -12.45 -2.65
CA GLU A 132 6.13 -13.79 -2.99
C GLU A 132 6.82 -13.83 -4.37
N GLY A 133 6.52 -12.85 -5.23
CA GLY A 133 7.09 -12.75 -6.56
C GLY A 133 6.70 -11.47 -7.29
N VAL A 134 7.22 -11.31 -8.51
CA VAL A 134 6.89 -10.20 -9.42
C VAL A 134 6.57 -10.74 -10.82
N PRO A 135 5.60 -10.13 -11.52
CA PRO A 135 4.83 -8.96 -11.11
C PRO A 135 3.77 -9.29 -10.05
N THR A 136 3.47 -8.35 -9.18
CA THR A 136 2.33 -8.42 -8.26
C THR A 136 1.72 -7.02 -8.14
N THR A 137 0.41 -6.90 -8.36
CA THR A 137 -0.31 -5.63 -8.26
C THR A 137 -1.46 -5.77 -7.26
N PHE A 138 -1.46 -4.94 -6.22
CA PHE A 138 -2.58 -4.79 -5.31
C PHE A 138 -3.48 -3.65 -5.79
N VAL A 139 -4.79 -3.84 -5.66
CA VAL A 139 -5.81 -2.83 -5.91
C VAL A 139 -6.37 -2.36 -4.58
N VAL A 140 -6.27 -1.06 -4.32
CA VAL A 140 -6.85 -0.41 -3.13
C VAL A 140 -7.94 0.54 -3.61
N ASP A 141 -9.14 0.42 -3.07
CA ASP A 141 -10.27 1.29 -3.42
C ASP A 141 -10.17 2.69 -2.77
N SER A 142 -11.10 3.56 -3.15
CA SER A 142 -11.19 4.93 -2.65
C SER A 142 -11.42 5.02 -1.13
N GLY A 143 -12.01 3.99 -0.52
CA GLY A 143 -12.14 3.82 0.93
C GLY A 143 -10.88 3.31 1.61
N GLY A 144 -9.84 2.94 0.84
CA GLY A 144 -8.58 2.41 1.34
C GLY A 144 -8.65 0.95 1.77
N THR A 145 -9.52 0.15 1.14
CA THR A 145 -9.64 -1.30 1.33
C THR A 145 -8.96 -2.03 0.19
N VAL A 146 -8.21 -3.08 0.49
CA VAL A 146 -7.63 -3.97 -0.54
C VAL A 146 -8.76 -4.73 -1.22
N ARG A 147 -8.92 -4.55 -2.51
CA ARG A 147 -10.01 -5.15 -3.30
C ARG A 147 -9.58 -6.35 -4.09
N ASP A 148 -8.33 -6.35 -4.54
CA ASP A 148 -7.81 -7.48 -5.32
C ASP A 148 -6.27 -7.53 -5.32
N LYS A 149 -5.72 -8.66 -5.80
CA LYS A 149 -4.30 -8.90 -6.01
C LYS A 149 -4.10 -9.66 -7.32
N PHE A 150 -3.25 -9.13 -8.19
CA PHE A 150 -2.96 -9.72 -9.49
C PHE A 150 -1.49 -10.13 -9.60
N ILE A 151 -1.24 -11.26 -10.25
CA ILE A 151 0.11 -11.75 -10.57
C ILE A 151 0.55 -11.31 -11.98
N ASP A 152 -0.39 -10.95 -12.84
CA ASP A 152 -0.17 -10.38 -14.18
C ASP A 152 -1.33 -9.47 -14.53
N VAL A 153 -1.06 -8.31 -15.14
CA VAL A 153 -2.09 -7.32 -15.44
C VAL A 153 -2.42 -7.34 -16.93
N TYR A 154 -3.68 -7.55 -17.26
CA TYR A 154 -4.20 -7.50 -18.62
C TYR A 154 -5.48 -6.65 -18.70
N ASP A 155 -5.82 -6.18 -19.90
CA ASP A 155 -6.85 -5.17 -20.13
C ASP A 155 -8.23 -5.53 -19.57
N LYS A 156 -8.64 -6.80 -19.69
CA LYS A 156 -9.93 -7.25 -19.17
C LYS A 156 -10.01 -7.05 -17.66
N LEU A 157 -8.94 -7.35 -16.94
CA LEU A 157 -8.85 -7.24 -15.50
C LEU A 157 -8.91 -5.78 -15.04
N LEU A 158 -8.19 -4.87 -15.71
CA LEU A 158 -8.27 -3.43 -15.44
C LEU A 158 -9.68 -2.89 -15.65
N LYS A 159 -10.38 -3.36 -16.72
CA LYS A 159 -11.76 -2.95 -17.02
C LYS A 159 -12.77 -3.51 -16.03
N ASP A 160 -12.66 -4.78 -15.69
CA ASP A 160 -13.70 -5.46 -14.90
C ASP A 160 -13.55 -5.21 -13.39
N VAL A 161 -12.34 -4.94 -12.91
CA VAL A 161 -12.07 -4.76 -11.47
C VAL A 161 -11.75 -3.32 -11.11
N VAL A 162 -10.87 -2.64 -11.85
CA VAL A 162 -10.38 -1.32 -11.44
C VAL A 162 -11.35 -0.20 -11.84
N ILE A 163 -11.85 -0.20 -13.09
CA ILE A 163 -12.76 0.88 -13.56
C ILE A 163 -14.01 1.02 -12.67
N PRO A 164 -14.71 -0.06 -12.26
CA PRO A 164 -15.89 0.06 -11.40
C PRO A 164 -15.62 0.64 -10.00
N LEU A 165 -14.35 0.72 -9.57
CA LEU A 165 -13.96 1.28 -8.27
C LEU A 165 -13.62 2.77 -8.36
N LEU A 166 -13.42 3.31 -9.57
CA LEU A 166 -13.07 4.72 -9.76
C LEU A 166 -14.21 5.62 -9.25
N PRO A 167 -13.91 6.77 -8.65
CA PRO A 167 -14.91 7.73 -8.26
C PRO A 167 -15.61 8.33 -9.50
N ASP A 168 -16.86 8.78 -9.33
CA ASP A 168 -17.67 9.44 -10.36
C ASP A 168 -17.07 10.79 -10.79
#